data_c189ad2eb8ae68e5528fbef74b7e03bf
#
_entry.id   c189ad2eb8ae68e5528fbef74b7e03bf
#
_cell.length_a   1.000
_cell.length_b   1.000
_cell.length_c   1.000
_cell.angle_alpha   90.00
_cell.angle_beta   90.00
_cell.angle_gamma   90.00
#
_symmetry.space_group_name_H-M   'P 1'
#
loop_
_entity.id
_entity.type
_entity.pdbx_description
1 polymer ?
#
loop_
_entity_poly.entity_id
_entity_poly.type
_entity_poly.pdbx_seq_one_letter_code
_entity_poly.pdbx_strand_id
1 'polypeptide(L)'
;MPSTDTIAAVATAVAPGQGGIAVIRLSGSAAEATGRSVVHCPGRQEWGSHRVVYGHVIDGEGRRLDEVLLLLMRGPRSFTGEDVVEIHCHGGVIAVQRVLEQVLRQPGVRRAHPGEFSQRAVLNGRLDLTRAEAVSELVAARSR
;
A
#
# COMPACT_ATOMS: atom_id res chain seq x y z
N MET A 1 -10.32 10.57 -17.95
CA MET A 1 -9.97 11.32 -16.73
C MET A 1 -9.16 10.44 -15.82
N PRO A 2 -8.05 10.92 -15.30
CA PRO A 2 -7.36 10.13 -14.28
C PRO A 2 -8.30 9.96 -13.09
N SER A 3 -8.32 8.76 -12.53
CA SER A 3 -9.07 8.50 -11.33
C SER A 3 -8.50 9.30 -10.17
N THR A 4 -9.34 9.98 -9.40
CA THR A 4 -8.93 10.68 -8.19
C THR A 4 -8.93 9.75 -6.97
N ASP A 5 -9.44 8.52 -7.12
CA ASP A 5 -9.48 7.56 -6.03
C ASP A 5 -8.09 7.07 -5.67
N THR A 6 -7.84 6.94 -4.38
CA THR A 6 -6.68 6.24 -3.89
C THR A 6 -7.00 4.75 -3.84
N ILE A 7 -6.08 3.95 -4.35
CA ILE A 7 -6.24 2.49 -4.39
C ILE A 7 -5.30 1.82 -3.41
N ALA A 8 -5.74 0.68 -2.89
CA ALA A 8 -4.97 -0.08 -1.93
C ALA A 8 -5.12 -1.58 -2.17
N ALA A 9 -4.04 -2.31 -1.99
CA ALA A 9 -4.04 -3.77 -2.07
C ALA A 9 -2.82 -4.34 -1.37
N VAL A 10 -2.87 -5.64 -1.09
CA VAL A 10 -1.68 -6.40 -0.70
C VAL A 10 -0.83 -6.59 -1.95
N ALA A 11 0.38 -6.04 -1.92
CA ALA A 11 1.28 -6.02 -3.08
C ALA A 11 2.22 -7.24 -3.12
N THR A 12 2.27 -8.02 -2.03
CA THR A 12 3.08 -9.23 -1.94
C THR A 12 2.18 -10.43 -1.74
N ALA A 13 2.58 -11.58 -2.31
CA ALA A 13 1.88 -12.83 -2.05
C ALA A 13 2.21 -13.31 -0.63
N VAL A 14 1.18 -13.58 0.17
CA VAL A 14 1.33 -14.15 1.51
C VAL A 14 0.72 -15.55 1.49
N ALA A 15 1.56 -16.56 1.68
CA ALA A 15 1.11 -17.94 1.78
C ALA A 15 0.79 -18.28 3.23
N PRO A 16 -0.32 -19.00 3.50
CA PRO A 16 -0.64 -19.43 4.86
C PRO A 16 0.49 -20.27 5.46
N GLY A 17 0.83 -19.99 6.71
CA GLY A 17 1.86 -20.73 7.43
C GLY A 17 3.30 -20.37 7.09
N GLN A 18 3.50 -19.50 6.14
CA GLN A 18 4.85 -18.96 5.85
C GLN A 18 5.03 -17.64 6.56
N GLY A 19 6.08 -17.55 7.37
CA GLY A 19 6.51 -16.29 7.95
C GLY A 19 7.01 -15.36 6.87
N GLY A 20 6.97 -14.05 7.13
CA GLY A 20 7.49 -13.06 6.20
C GLY A 20 6.73 -11.75 6.28
N ILE A 21 7.21 -10.81 5.49
CA ILE A 21 6.65 -9.47 5.44
C ILE A 21 5.61 -9.41 4.32
N ALA A 22 4.42 -8.94 4.67
CA ALA A 22 3.41 -8.59 3.68
C ALA A 22 3.39 -7.08 3.48
N VAL A 23 3.30 -6.64 2.25
CA VAL A 23 3.29 -5.21 1.92
C VAL A 23 1.91 -4.81 1.43
N ILE A 24 1.31 -3.83 2.11
CA ILE A 24 0.11 -3.17 1.62
C ILE A 24 0.57 -1.91 0.90
N ARG A 25 0.16 -1.75 -0.35
CA ARG A 25 0.49 -0.56 -1.13
C ARG A 25 -0.75 0.28 -1.37
N LEU A 26 -0.59 1.59 -1.15
CA LEU A 26 -1.59 2.59 -1.49
C LEU A 26 -1.01 3.50 -2.57
N SER A 27 -1.84 3.91 -3.50
CA SER A 27 -1.43 4.87 -4.53
C SER A 27 -2.56 5.86 -4.79
N GLY A 28 -2.25 7.14 -4.75
CA GLY A 28 -3.19 8.20 -5.03
C GLY A 28 -3.05 9.38 -4.07
N SER A 29 -3.91 10.38 -4.26
CA SER A 29 -3.83 11.63 -3.52
C SER A 29 -4.10 11.50 -2.02
N ALA A 30 -4.82 10.47 -1.59
CA ALA A 30 -5.11 10.22 -0.18
C ALA A 30 -4.11 9.26 0.48
N ALA A 31 -3.08 8.80 -0.21
CA ALA A 31 -2.17 7.76 0.31
C ALA A 31 -1.45 8.23 1.57
N GLU A 32 -0.86 9.42 1.55
CA GLU A 32 -0.12 9.92 2.72
C GLU A 32 -1.05 10.16 3.92
N ALA A 33 -2.19 10.82 3.71
CA ALA A 33 -3.15 11.08 4.77
C ALA A 33 -3.70 9.79 5.37
N THR A 34 -3.95 8.78 4.54
CA THR A 34 -4.38 7.47 4.99
C THR A 34 -3.31 6.80 5.86
N GLY A 35 -2.06 6.80 5.39
CA GLY A 35 -0.95 6.24 6.16
C GLY A 35 -0.80 6.90 7.51
N ARG A 36 -0.88 8.23 7.56
CA ARG A 36 -0.81 8.98 8.83
C ARG A 36 -1.98 8.68 9.75
N SER A 37 -3.14 8.39 9.19
CA SER A 37 -4.35 8.10 9.98
C SER A 37 -4.31 6.70 10.60
N VAL A 38 -3.85 5.70 9.85
CA VAL A 38 -3.92 4.30 10.31
C VAL A 38 -2.68 3.84 11.07
N VAL A 39 -1.53 4.50 10.89
CA VAL A 39 -0.28 4.11 11.56
C VAL A 39 0.06 5.11 12.66
N HIS A 40 0.13 4.61 13.88
CA HIS A 40 0.55 5.39 15.03
C HIS A 40 2.05 5.25 15.22
N CYS A 41 2.77 6.35 15.03
CA CYS A 41 4.22 6.38 15.15
C CYS A 41 4.63 6.96 16.50
N PRO A 42 5.28 6.18 17.39
CA PRO A 42 5.70 6.70 18.69
C PRO A 42 6.88 7.66 18.55
N GLY A 43 6.95 8.60 19.46
CA GLY A 43 8.04 9.57 19.52
C GLY A 43 8.02 10.57 18.38
N ARG A 44 9.18 11.14 18.10
CA ARG A 44 9.35 12.09 17.00
C ARG A 44 9.98 11.39 15.81
N GLN A 45 9.19 11.15 14.80
CA GLN A 45 9.67 10.56 13.56
C GLN A 45 9.32 11.51 12.42
N GLU A 46 10.27 11.73 11.52
CA GLU A 46 10.04 12.59 10.38
C GLU A 46 9.37 11.82 9.26
N TRP A 47 8.22 12.32 8.83
CA TRP A 47 7.56 11.87 7.62
C TRP A 47 8.14 12.62 6.43
N GLY A 48 8.60 11.91 5.45
CA GLY A 48 9.16 12.51 4.25
C GLY A 48 9.24 11.50 3.13
N SER A 49 9.38 12.00 1.91
CA SER A 49 9.49 11.13 0.74
C SER A 49 10.78 10.31 0.82
N HIS A 50 10.62 9.01 0.53
CA HIS A 50 11.71 8.01 0.59
C HIS A 50 12.25 7.81 2.00
N ARG A 51 11.42 8.04 3.00
CA ARG A 51 11.74 7.79 4.40
C ARG A 51 10.84 6.72 4.97
N VAL A 52 11.36 5.99 5.93
CA VAL A 52 10.63 4.94 6.64
C VAL A 52 10.32 5.43 8.05
N VAL A 53 9.10 5.23 8.48
CA VAL A 53 8.71 5.44 9.88
C VAL A 53 8.22 4.12 10.46
N TYR A 54 8.38 4.00 11.78
CA TYR A 54 7.99 2.83 12.54
C TYR A 54 6.71 3.13 13.32
N GLY A 55 5.81 2.18 13.38
CA GLY A 55 4.60 2.38 14.16
C GLY A 55 3.75 1.12 14.31
N HIS A 56 2.54 1.35 14.76
CA HIS A 56 1.54 0.31 14.96
C HIS A 56 0.25 0.70 14.26
N VAL A 57 -0.42 -0.28 13.68
CA VAL A 57 -1.78 -0.09 13.20
C VAL A 57 -2.73 -0.46 14.33
N ILE A 58 -3.69 0.42 14.59
CA ILE A 58 -4.66 0.29 15.69
C ILE A 58 -6.06 0.31 15.08
N ASP A 59 -6.93 -0.58 15.56
CA ASP A 59 -8.32 -0.60 15.11
C ASP A 59 -9.16 0.49 15.80
N GLY A 60 -10.45 0.55 15.47
CA GLY A 60 -11.36 1.53 16.05
C GLY A 60 -11.60 1.38 17.56
N GLU A 61 -11.19 0.26 18.15
CA GLU A 61 -11.31 -0.02 19.59
C GLU A 61 -10.00 0.16 20.34
N GLY A 62 -8.96 0.64 19.65
CA GLY A 62 -7.65 0.87 20.25
C GLY A 62 -6.77 -0.37 20.32
N ARG A 63 -7.17 -1.47 19.70
CA ARG A 63 -6.35 -2.70 19.68
C ARG A 63 -5.26 -2.61 18.64
N ARG A 64 -4.07 -3.05 18.98
CA ARG A 64 -2.97 -3.15 18.03
C ARG A 64 -3.21 -4.33 17.09
N LEU A 65 -3.25 -4.05 15.80
CA LEU A 65 -3.42 -5.07 14.77
C LEU A 65 -2.07 -5.63 14.32
N ASP A 66 -1.07 -4.77 14.20
CA ASP A 66 0.26 -5.16 13.79
C ASP A 66 1.27 -4.06 14.10
N GLU A 67 2.53 -4.46 14.22
CA GLU A 67 3.69 -3.58 14.23
C GLU A 67 4.19 -3.44 12.79
N VAL A 68 4.38 -2.22 12.31
CA VAL A 68 4.62 -1.99 10.89
C VAL A 68 5.73 -0.97 10.67
N LEU A 69 6.33 -1.05 9.47
CA LEU A 69 7.11 0.03 8.90
C LEU A 69 6.29 0.66 7.78
N LEU A 70 6.34 1.98 7.68
CA LEU A 70 5.66 2.70 6.61
C LEU A 70 6.68 3.45 5.78
N LEU A 71 6.65 3.24 4.47
CA LEU A 71 7.47 3.95 3.50
C LEU A 71 6.58 4.88 2.69
N LEU A 72 6.97 6.15 2.63
CA LEU A 72 6.29 7.15 1.84
C LEU A 72 7.12 7.51 0.61
N MET A 73 6.50 7.54 -0.55
CA MET A 73 7.12 8.03 -1.79
C MET A 73 6.16 9.02 -2.43
N ARG A 74 6.55 10.29 -2.44
CA ARG A 74 5.72 11.32 -3.06
C ARG A 74 5.94 11.34 -4.56
N GLY A 75 4.84 11.45 -5.30
CA GLY A 75 4.93 11.57 -6.74
C GLY A 75 5.71 12.79 -7.20
N PRO A 76 6.33 12.73 -8.37
CA PRO A 76 6.31 11.65 -9.34
C PRO A 76 7.32 10.52 -9.09
N ARG A 77 8.14 10.60 -8.04
CA ARG A 77 9.18 9.60 -7.74
C ARG A 77 8.60 8.40 -7.01
N SER A 78 7.74 7.66 -7.69
CA SER A 78 7.11 6.46 -7.17
C SER A 78 6.83 5.49 -8.31
N PHE A 79 6.43 4.27 -7.96
CA PHE A 79 6.12 3.26 -8.97
C PHE A 79 5.01 3.71 -9.92
N THR A 80 3.96 4.32 -9.39
CA THR A 80 2.81 4.75 -10.20
C THR A 80 2.92 6.17 -10.72
N GLY A 81 3.88 6.95 -10.22
CA GLY A 81 3.94 8.38 -10.48
C GLY A 81 3.04 9.22 -9.57
N GLU A 82 2.21 8.57 -8.77
CA GLU A 82 1.35 9.20 -7.75
C GLU A 82 2.04 9.14 -6.39
N ASP A 83 1.43 9.75 -5.36
CA ASP A 83 1.87 9.51 -3.99
C ASP A 83 1.61 8.05 -3.64
N VAL A 84 2.63 7.37 -3.14
CA VAL A 84 2.58 5.96 -2.77
C VAL A 84 2.98 5.80 -1.31
N VAL A 85 2.22 4.97 -0.60
CA VAL A 85 2.56 4.51 0.73
C VAL A 85 2.64 3.00 0.71
N GLU A 86 3.69 2.45 1.34
CA GLU A 86 3.77 1.01 1.60
C GLU A 86 3.77 0.79 3.10
N ILE A 87 2.91 -0.10 3.55
CA ILE A 87 2.85 -0.52 4.96
C ILE A 87 3.34 -1.96 5.01
N HIS A 88 4.48 -2.15 5.66
CA HIS A 88 5.14 -3.45 5.78
C HIS A 88 4.67 -4.12 7.07
N CYS A 89 3.89 -5.18 6.92
CA CYS A 89 3.23 -5.89 8.01
C CYS A 89 3.99 -7.17 8.36
N HIS A 90 4.01 -7.54 9.64
CA HIS A 90 4.79 -8.66 10.14
C HIS A 90 3.94 -9.77 10.77
N GLY A 91 2.67 -9.49 11.02
CA GLY A 91 1.81 -10.35 11.83
C GLY A 91 1.14 -11.52 11.11
N GLY A 92 1.48 -11.79 9.84
CA GLY A 92 0.90 -12.89 9.08
C GLY A 92 -0.39 -12.52 8.37
N VAL A 93 -1.05 -13.52 7.79
CA VAL A 93 -2.19 -13.34 6.88
C VAL A 93 -3.35 -12.60 7.53
N ILE A 94 -3.71 -12.99 8.76
CA ILE A 94 -4.86 -12.37 9.46
C ILE A 94 -4.56 -10.92 9.78
N ALA A 95 -3.36 -10.62 10.28
CA ALA A 95 -2.97 -9.27 10.62
C ALA A 95 -2.97 -8.37 9.38
N VAL A 96 -2.41 -8.83 8.26
CA VAL A 96 -2.37 -8.01 7.04
C VAL A 96 -3.76 -7.73 6.51
N GLN A 97 -4.68 -8.69 6.59
CA GLN A 97 -6.06 -8.47 6.17
C GLN A 97 -6.77 -7.43 7.03
N ARG A 98 -6.54 -7.48 8.35
CA ARG A 98 -7.11 -6.48 9.27
C ARG A 98 -6.55 -5.08 9.04
N VAL A 99 -5.26 -4.98 8.76
CA VAL A 99 -4.64 -3.71 8.41
C VAL A 99 -5.24 -3.17 7.12
N LEU A 100 -5.39 -4.02 6.09
CA LEU A 100 -6.01 -3.62 4.84
C LEU A 100 -7.45 -3.13 5.05
N GLU A 101 -8.23 -3.78 5.92
CA GLU A 101 -9.58 -3.32 6.26
C GLU A 101 -9.57 -1.92 6.85
N GLN A 102 -8.64 -1.60 7.74
CA GLN A 102 -8.52 -0.25 8.31
C GLN A 102 -8.18 0.78 7.23
N VAL A 103 -7.29 0.43 6.32
CA VAL A 103 -6.92 1.28 5.19
C VAL A 103 -8.14 1.56 4.31
N LEU A 104 -8.91 0.52 3.99
CA LEU A 104 -10.08 0.63 3.11
C LEU A 104 -11.24 1.40 3.73
N ARG A 105 -11.24 1.61 5.04
CA ARG A 105 -12.25 2.45 5.72
C ARG A 105 -11.96 3.94 5.61
N GLN A 106 -10.77 4.32 5.17
CA GLN A 106 -10.39 5.72 5.09
C GLN A 106 -11.08 6.40 3.90
N PRO A 107 -11.41 7.71 4.03
CA PRO A 107 -12.06 8.45 2.94
C PRO A 107 -11.25 8.43 1.66
N GLY A 108 -11.92 8.22 0.54
CA GLY A 108 -11.29 8.27 -0.79
C GLY A 108 -10.44 7.06 -1.14
N VAL A 109 -10.45 6.02 -0.33
CA VAL A 109 -9.67 4.80 -0.56
C VAL A 109 -10.58 3.66 -0.95
N ARG A 110 -10.20 2.93 -2.00
CA ARG A 110 -10.88 1.71 -2.41
C ARG A 110 -9.87 0.61 -2.73
N ARG A 111 -10.36 -0.61 -2.81
CA ARG A 111 -9.50 -1.73 -3.20
C ARG A 111 -9.08 -1.59 -4.66
N ALA A 112 -7.81 -1.83 -4.94
CA ALA A 112 -7.29 -1.84 -6.30
C ALA A 112 -7.85 -3.02 -7.09
N HIS A 113 -8.09 -2.81 -8.38
CA HIS A 113 -8.35 -3.90 -9.31
C HIS A 113 -7.02 -4.56 -9.71
N PRO A 114 -7.04 -5.83 -10.13
CA PRO A 114 -5.82 -6.48 -10.63
C PRO A 114 -5.15 -5.65 -11.73
N GLY A 115 -3.85 -5.43 -11.58
CA GLY A 115 -3.06 -4.65 -12.54
C GLY A 115 -3.24 -3.14 -12.47
N GLU A 116 -4.02 -2.63 -11.53
CA GLU A 116 -4.33 -1.20 -11.50
C GLU A 116 -3.13 -0.33 -11.13
N PHE A 117 -2.23 -0.78 -10.27
CA PHE A 117 -1.00 -0.02 -9.99
C PHE A 117 -0.15 0.13 -11.26
N SER A 118 0.01 -0.94 -12.01
CA SER A 118 0.75 -0.91 -13.28
C SER A 118 0.06 -0.03 -14.32
N GLN A 119 -1.26 -0.10 -14.38
CA GLN A 119 -2.06 0.74 -15.27
C GLN A 119 -1.83 2.24 -14.97
N ARG A 120 -1.84 2.62 -13.69
CA ARG A 120 -1.57 4.00 -13.30
C ARG A 120 -0.14 4.41 -13.63
N ALA A 121 0.82 3.50 -13.47
CA ALA A 121 2.21 3.77 -13.84
C ALA A 121 2.33 4.07 -15.34
N VAL A 122 1.63 3.34 -16.19
CA VAL A 122 1.57 3.61 -17.63
C VAL A 122 0.94 4.99 -17.91
N LEU A 123 -0.20 5.27 -17.29
CA LEU A 123 -0.90 6.53 -17.49
C LEU A 123 -0.07 7.73 -17.06
N ASN A 124 0.80 7.56 -16.08
CA ASN A 124 1.69 8.61 -15.58
C ASN A 124 3.09 8.56 -16.20
N GLY A 125 3.29 7.76 -17.24
CA GLY A 125 4.55 7.74 -17.98
C GLY A 125 5.71 7.03 -17.27
N ARG A 126 5.43 6.24 -16.22
CA ARG A 126 6.47 5.53 -15.46
C ARG A 126 6.84 4.19 -16.08
N LEU A 127 5.90 3.54 -16.77
CA LEU A 127 6.11 2.28 -17.47
C LEU A 127 5.59 2.40 -18.89
N ASP A 128 6.21 1.67 -19.81
CA ASP A 128 5.62 1.47 -21.12
C ASP A 128 4.56 0.35 -21.06
N LEU A 129 3.70 0.28 -22.07
CA LEU A 129 2.59 -0.66 -22.09
C LEU A 129 3.07 -2.12 -22.03
N THR A 130 4.17 -2.44 -22.71
CA THR A 130 4.71 -3.79 -22.74
C THR A 130 5.13 -4.26 -21.35
N ARG A 131 5.82 -3.39 -20.59
CA ARG A 131 6.24 -3.71 -19.22
C ARG A 131 5.05 -3.85 -18.29
N ALA A 132 4.05 -3.01 -18.45
CA ALA A 132 2.83 -3.09 -17.62
C ALA A 132 2.09 -4.40 -17.84
N GLU A 133 1.98 -4.85 -19.07
CA GLU A 133 1.38 -6.14 -19.41
C GLU A 133 2.14 -7.29 -18.77
N ALA A 134 3.47 -7.29 -18.86
CA ALA A 134 4.29 -8.32 -18.24
C ALA A 134 4.13 -8.36 -16.72
N VAL A 135 4.08 -7.20 -16.05
CA VAL A 135 3.85 -7.13 -14.60
C VAL A 135 2.45 -7.66 -14.25
N SER A 136 1.42 -7.29 -15.02
CA SER A 136 0.05 -7.75 -14.80
C SER A 136 -0.06 -9.27 -14.95
N GLU A 137 0.61 -9.86 -15.93
CA GLU A 137 0.65 -11.31 -16.12
C GLU A 137 1.31 -12.02 -14.94
N LEU A 138 2.41 -11.49 -14.43
CA LEU A 138 3.08 -12.06 -13.26
C LEU A 138 2.19 -12.01 -12.01
N VAL A 139 1.50 -10.92 -11.78
CA VAL A 139 0.57 -10.78 -10.65
C VAL A 139 -0.59 -11.76 -10.80
N ALA A 140 -1.19 -11.88 -11.98
CA ALA A 140 -2.26 -12.81 -12.23
C ALA A 140 -1.83 -14.26 -12.05
N ALA A 141 -0.62 -14.62 -12.51
CA ALA A 141 -0.08 -15.96 -12.34
C ALA A 141 0.13 -16.34 -10.87
N ARG A 142 0.52 -15.38 -10.03
CA ARG A 142 0.74 -15.59 -8.58
C ARG A 142 -0.54 -15.68 -7.77
N SER A 143 -1.62 -15.09 -8.26
CA SER A 143 -2.88 -15.08 -7.53
C SER A 143 -3.78 -16.27 -7.83
N ARG A 144 -3.36 -17.17 -8.68
CA ARG A 144 -4.08 -18.40 -9.00
C ARG A 144 -3.73 -19.55 -8.07
#